data_6ae563c5879d671b19de916a517126f4
#
_entry.id   6ae563c5879d671b19de916a517126f4
#
_cell.length_a   1.000
_cell.length_b   1.000
_cell.length_c   1.000
_cell.angle_alpha   90.00
_cell.angle_beta   90.00
_cell.angle_gamma   90.00
#
_symmetry.space_group_name_H-M   'P 1'
#
loop_
_entity.id
_entity.type
_entity.pdbx_description
1 polymer ?
#
loop_
_entity_poly.entity_id
_entity_poly.type
_entity_poly.pdbx_seq_one_letter_code
_entity_poly.pdbx_strand_id
1 'polypeptide(L)'
;GTSVLYSLQTVFSMENHAVRPTHGDVMGIISMIFWSILLVVCVKYVIFVMRADNDGEGGILALMALVRRLMASHKGTGMTALLLGIVGAGLFYGDSFITPAISVMSAVEGLTVANPDAEKIVLPASVVILTLLFIVQRRGTEVIGKAFGPVMATWFLTLAALGIPWII
;
A
#
# COMPACT_ATOMS: atom_id res chain seq x y z
N GLY A 1 3.17 -6.06 1.79
CA GLY A 1 4.29 -6.69 2.45
C GLY A 1 5.43 -5.73 2.74
N THR A 2 6.08 -5.15 1.73
CA THR A 2 7.24 -4.24 1.90
C THR A 2 6.91 -2.98 2.68
N SER A 3 5.73 -2.39 2.52
CA SER A 3 5.32 -1.17 3.23
C SER A 3 5.24 -1.37 4.75
N VAL A 4 4.77 -2.51 5.21
CA VAL A 4 4.71 -2.85 6.65
C VAL A 4 6.12 -2.98 7.22
N LEU A 5 6.99 -3.69 6.49
CA LEU A 5 8.39 -3.90 6.88
C LEU A 5 9.16 -2.56 6.89
N TYR A 6 8.99 -1.75 5.86
CA TYR A 6 9.59 -0.41 5.76
C TYR A 6 9.14 0.49 6.92
N SER A 7 7.84 0.52 7.23
CA SER A 7 7.31 1.31 8.34
C SER A 7 7.91 0.87 9.68
N LEU A 8 8.02 -0.43 9.91
CA LEU A 8 8.63 -0.99 11.11
C LEU A 8 10.11 -0.58 11.20
N GLN A 9 10.86 -0.75 10.12
CA GLN A 9 12.28 -0.38 10.05
C GLN A 9 12.49 1.13 10.30
N THR A 10 11.67 1.98 9.67
CA THR A 10 11.76 3.44 9.83
C THR A 10 11.55 3.88 11.27
N VAL A 11 10.58 3.29 11.98
CA VAL A 11 10.31 3.64 13.38
C VAL A 11 11.53 3.38 14.28
N PHE A 12 12.26 2.28 14.03
CA PHE A 12 13.43 1.92 14.82
C PHE A 12 14.72 2.58 14.34
N SER A 13 14.78 3.09 13.10
CA SER A 13 15.96 3.77 12.54
C SER A 13 15.98 5.28 12.81
N MET A 14 14.93 5.85 13.38
CA MET A 14 14.88 7.28 13.72
C MET A 14 16.00 7.64 14.72
N GLU A 15 16.80 8.63 14.37
CA GLU A 15 17.99 9.07 15.12
C GLU A 15 17.75 9.44 16.60
N ASN A 16 16.52 9.84 16.95
CA ASN A 16 16.16 10.21 18.32
C ASN A 16 15.97 9.03 19.29
N HIS A 17 16.11 7.79 18.87
CA HIS A 17 15.95 6.59 19.71
C HIS A 17 14.69 6.63 20.59
N ALA A 18 13.64 7.30 20.11
CA ALA A 18 12.38 7.46 20.83
C ALA A 18 11.71 6.12 21.14
N VAL A 19 11.95 5.14 20.27
CA VAL A 19 11.46 3.77 20.42
C VAL A 19 12.67 2.82 20.38
N ARG A 20 12.84 2.04 21.43
CA ARG A 20 13.90 1.03 21.50
C ARG A 20 13.39 -0.29 20.89
N PRO A 21 14.24 -1.08 20.23
CA PRO A 21 13.83 -2.39 19.71
C PRO A 21 13.71 -3.42 20.84
N THR A 22 12.86 -3.10 21.83
CA THR A 22 12.48 -4.06 22.87
C THR A 22 11.35 -4.93 22.36
N HIS A 23 11.21 -6.14 22.92
CA HIS A 23 10.11 -7.04 22.54
C HIS A 23 8.73 -6.37 22.69
N GLY A 24 8.52 -5.59 23.75
CA GLY A 24 7.25 -4.87 23.98
C GLY A 24 6.99 -3.81 22.95
N ASP A 25 7.98 -2.99 22.60
CA ASP A 25 7.83 -1.90 21.63
C ASP A 25 7.58 -2.45 20.21
N VAL A 26 8.30 -3.52 19.82
CA VAL A 26 8.09 -4.20 18.53
C VAL A 26 6.66 -4.74 18.45
N MET A 27 6.19 -5.43 19.47
CA MET A 27 4.81 -5.95 19.51
C MET A 27 3.77 -4.84 19.51
N GLY A 28 4.04 -3.75 20.21
CA GLY A 28 3.17 -2.56 20.21
C GLY A 28 3.01 -1.96 18.81
N ILE A 29 4.11 -1.77 18.09
CA ILE A 29 4.08 -1.21 16.73
C ILE A 29 3.39 -2.18 15.76
N ILE A 30 3.68 -3.47 15.83
CA ILE A 30 3.00 -4.48 15.01
C ILE A 30 1.50 -4.47 15.28
N SER A 31 1.08 -4.36 16.55
CA SER A 31 -0.32 -4.23 16.92
C SER A 31 -0.96 -2.97 16.33
N MET A 32 -0.30 -1.83 16.38
CA MET A 32 -0.79 -0.58 15.78
C MET A 32 -0.97 -0.72 14.26
N ILE A 33 0.00 -1.33 13.58
CA ILE A 33 -0.10 -1.59 12.13
C ILE A 33 -1.27 -2.54 11.83
N PHE A 34 -1.40 -3.62 12.59
CA PHE A 34 -2.50 -4.58 12.44
C PHE A 34 -3.86 -3.92 12.59
N TRP A 35 -4.09 -3.17 13.68
CA TRP A 35 -5.35 -2.49 13.92
C TRP A 35 -5.63 -1.39 12.89
N SER A 36 -4.61 -0.67 12.43
CA SER A 36 -4.75 0.33 11.37
C SER A 36 -5.23 -0.32 10.07
N ILE A 37 -4.62 -1.42 9.66
CA ILE A 37 -5.05 -2.18 8.47
C ILE A 37 -6.46 -2.72 8.65
N LEU A 38 -6.76 -3.32 9.80
CA LEU A 38 -8.08 -3.88 10.08
C LEU A 38 -9.17 -2.80 10.00
N LEU A 39 -8.99 -1.67 10.67
CA LEU A 39 -9.99 -0.61 10.72
C LEU A 39 -10.10 0.16 9.40
N VAL A 40 -8.98 0.55 8.80
CA VAL A 40 -8.99 1.40 7.60
C VAL A 40 -9.26 0.58 6.34
N VAL A 41 -8.62 -0.56 6.18
CA VAL A 41 -8.78 -1.37 4.96
C VAL A 41 -10.00 -2.29 5.07
N CYS A 42 -10.09 -3.13 6.10
CA CYS A 42 -11.17 -4.12 6.17
C CYS A 42 -12.51 -3.47 6.53
N VAL A 43 -12.58 -2.70 7.61
CA VAL A 43 -13.86 -2.14 8.07
C VAL A 43 -14.27 -0.97 7.20
N LYS A 44 -13.45 0.08 7.10
CA LYS A 44 -13.83 1.29 6.37
C LYS A 44 -13.92 1.04 4.86
N TYR A 45 -12.89 0.45 4.24
CA TYR A 45 -12.84 0.32 2.79
C TYR A 45 -13.65 -0.88 2.29
N VAL A 46 -13.37 -2.10 2.74
CA VAL A 46 -14.02 -3.30 2.22
C VAL A 46 -15.49 -3.36 2.62
N ILE A 47 -15.84 -3.11 3.89
CA ILE A 47 -17.24 -3.25 4.34
C ILE A 47 -18.11 -2.07 3.89
N PHE A 48 -17.61 -0.83 3.94
CA PHE A 48 -18.41 0.35 3.63
C PHE A 48 -18.18 0.89 2.22
N VAL A 49 -16.95 1.21 1.84
CA VAL A 49 -16.67 1.92 0.58
C VAL A 49 -16.91 1.04 -0.64
N MET A 50 -16.54 -0.23 -0.60
CA MET A 50 -16.77 -1.16 -1.72
C MET A 50 -18.25 -1.46 -2.00
N ARG A 51 -19.15 -1.14 -1.06
CA ARG A 51 -20.60 -1.23 -1.31
C ARG A 51 -21.14 -0.06 -2.15
N ALA A 52 -20.38 1.01 -2.27
CA ALA A 52 -20.72 2.15 -3.12
C ALA A 52 -20.29 1.84 -4.57
N ASP A 53 -21.10 1.03 -5.23
CA ASP A 53 -20.91 0.61 -6.61
C ASP A 53 -21.67 1.54 -7.57
N ASN A 54 -21.02 1.89 -8.68
CA ASN A 54 -21.62 2.64 -9.79
C ASN A 54 -21.49 1.82 -11.08
N ASP A 55 -22.48 0.97 -11.34
CA ASP A 55 -22.56 0.11 -12.53
C ASP A 55 -21.33 -0.82 -12.70
N GLY A 56 -20.85 -1.42 -11.61
CA GLY A 56 -19.67 -2.30 -11.58
C GLY A 56 -18.34 -1.57 -11.43
N GLU A 57 -18.35 -0.23 -11.40
CA GLU A 57 -17.16 0.57 -11.15
C GLU A 57 -17.13 1.10 -9.72
N GLY A 58 -15.97 0.98 -9.07
CA GLY A 58 -15.70 1.45 -7.72
C GLY A 58 -14.64 2.55 -7.68
N GLY A 59 -14.24 2.91 -6.46
CA GLY A 59 -13.17 3.87 -6.21
C GLY A 59 -13.67 5.29 -6.02
N ILE A 60 -12.72 6.25 -5.93
CA ILE A 60 -13.03 7.62 -5.52
C ILE A 60 -13.88 8.38 -6.53
N LEU A 61 -13.68 8.13 -7.83
CA LEU A 61 -14.45 8.79 -8.88
C LEU A 61 -15.89 8.27 -8.96
N ALA A 62 -16.09 6.96 -8.78
CA ALA A 62 -17.41 6.36 -8.70
C ALA A 62 -18.18 6.89 -7.48
N LEU A 63 -17.52 6.94 -6.32
CA LEU A 63 -18.12 7.51 -5.10
C LEU A 63 -18.50 8.98 -5.29
N MET A 64 -17.63 9.78 -5.93
CA MET A 64 -17.93 11.18 -6.26
C MET A 64 -19.14 11.30 -7.18
N ALA A 65 -19.26 10.45 -8.20
CA ALA A 65 -20.40 10.42 -9.11
C ALA A 65 -21.71 10.10 -8.38
N LEU A 66 -21.69 9.11 -7.48
CA LEU A 66 -22.84 8.72 -6.64
C LEU A 66 -23.28 9.87 -5.71
N VAL A 67 -22.33 10.47 -4.99
CA VAL A 67 -22.61 11.59 -4.09
C VAL A 67 -23.20 12.76 -4.87
N ARG A 68 -22.65 13.08 -6.06
CA ARG A 68 -23.17 14.13 -6.93
C ARG A 68 -24.59 13.86 -7.41
N ARG A 69 -24.93 12.61 -7.75
CA ARG A 69 -26.29 12.22 -8.13
C ARG A 69 -27.27 12.40 -6.96
N LEU A 70 -26.90 11.94 -5.76
CA LEU A 70 -27.75 12.03 -4.56
C LEU A 70 -27.96 13.47 -4.09
N MET A 71 -26.97 14.33 -4.27
CA MET A 71 -26.97 15.72 -3.80
C MET A 71 -27.31 16.76 -4.88
N ALA A 72 -27.76 16.33 -6.05
CA ALA A 72 -28.11 17.23 -7.17
C ALA A 72 -29.20 18.25 -6.81
N SER A 73 -30.04 17.97 -5.81
CA SER A 73 -31.09 18.87 -5.31
C SER A 73 -30.58 19.93 -4.32
N HIS A 74 -29.37 19.79 -3.78
CA HIS A 74 -28.80 20.67 -2.74
C HIS A 74 -27.65 21.51 -3.33
N LYS A 75 -27.92 22.76 -3.71
CA LYS A 75 -26.98 23.64 -4.46
C LYS A 75 -25.61 23.91 -3.79
N GLY A 76 -25.46 23.75 -2.48
CA GLY A 76 -24.17 23.97 -1.78
C GLY A 76 -23.32 22.70 -1.62
N THR A 77 -23.95 21.60 -1.35
CA THR A 77 -23.28 20.34 -0.98
C THR A 77 -22.61 19.65 -2.18
N GLY A 78 -23.15 19.88 -3.40
CA GLY A 78 -22.56 19.35 -4.64
C GLY A 78 -21.17 19.90 -4.95
N MET A 79 -20.92 21.18 -4.67
CA MET A 79 -19.61 21.80 -4.87
C MET A 79 -18.57 21.27 -3.87
N THR A 80 -18.94 21.13 -2.61
CA THR A 80 -18.06 20.56 -1.58
C THR A 80 -17.67 19.10 -1.91
N ALA A 81 -18.65 18.29 -2.32
CA ALA A 81 -18.40 16.91 -2.75
C ALA A 81 -17.46 16.86 -3.97
N LEU A 82 -17.62 17.76 -4.93
CA LEU A 82 -16.73 17.88 -6.10
C LEU A 82 -15.30 18.23 -5.69
N LEU A 83 -15.13 19.23 -4.82
CA LEU A 83 -13.81 19.64 -4.34
C LEU A 83 -13.11 18.52 -3.58
N LEU A 84 -13.83 17.85 -2.67
CA LEU A 84 -13.29 16.70 -1.93
C LEU A 84 -12.93 15.55 -2.88
N GLY A 85 -13.73 15.31 -3.92
CA GLY A 85 -13.43 14.30 -4.93
C GLY A 85 -12.17 14.63 -5.73
N ILE A 86 -11.97 15.89 -6.11
CA ILE A 86 -10.76 16.34 -6.83
C ILE A 86 -9.53 16.21 -5.95
N VAL A 87 -9.61 16.66 -4.68
CA VAL A 87 -8.50 16.50 -3.72
C VAL A 87 -8.18 15.02 -3.50
N GLY A 88 -9.21 14.20 -3.29
CA GLY A 88 -9.02 12.76 -3.11
C GLY A 88 -8.43 12.07 -4.34
N ALA A 89 -8.85 12.44 -5.55
CA ALA A 89 -8.25 11.95 -6.79
C ALA A 89 -6.78 12.38 -6.90
N GLY A 90 -6.46 13.64 -6.56
CA GLY A 90 -5.08 14.12 -6.55
C GLY A 90 -4.19 13.35 -5.58
N LEU A 91 -4.69 13.08 -4.36
CA LEU A 91 -3.99 12.25 -3.37
C LEU A 91 -3.79 10.82 -3.85
N PHE A 92 -4.81 10.23 -4.48
CA PHE A 92 -4.73 8.89 -5.06
C PHE A 92 -3.68 8.81 -6.17
N TYR A 93 -3.65 9.80 -7.07
CA TYR A 93 -2.61 9.86 -8.11
C TYR A 93 -1.21 10.02 -7.51
N GLY A 94 -1.05 10.87 -6.49
CA GLY A 94 0.20 11.02 -5.76
C GLY A 94 0.70 9.70 -5.16
N ASP A 95 -0.19 8.98 -4.47
CA ASP A 95 0.11 7.67 -3.90
C ASP A 95 0.50 6.64 -4.97
N SER A 96 -0.14 6.69 -6.13
CA SER A 96 0.14 5.78 -7.25
C SER A 96 1.57 5.87 -7.81
N PHE A 97 2.25 6.99 -7.58
CA PHE A 97 3.69 7.14 -7.91
C PHE A 97 4.60 6.76 -6.74
N ILE A 98 4.24 7.18 -5.53
CA ILE A 98 5.08 7.03 -4.34
C ILE A 98 5.13 5.57 -3.89
N THR A 99 3.99 4.90 -3.80
CA THR A 99 3.89 3.54 -3.26
C THR A 99 4.67 2.50 -4.08
N PRO A 100 4.57 2.45 -5.43
CA PRO A 100 5.40 1.54 -6.21
C PRO A 100 6.90 1.85 -6.10
N ALA A 101 7.27 3.14 -6.10
CA ALA A 101 8.66 3.55 -6.01
C ALA A 101 9.31 3.09 -4.70
N ILE A 102 8.67 3.38 -3.55
CA ILE A 102 9.15 2.97 -2.23
C ILE A 102 9.18 1.44 -2.13
N SER A 103 8.14 0.75 -2.59
CA SER A 103 8.04 -0.71 -2.49
C SER A 103 9.12 -1.44 -3.29
N VAL A 104 9.42 -0.96 -4.50
CA VAL A 104 10.47 -1.55 -5.33
C VAL A 104 11.84 -1.25 -4.75
N MET A 105 12.07 0.00 -4.34
CA MET A 105 13.35 0.40 -3.76
C MET A 105 13.64 -0.39 -2.49
N SER A 106 12.70 -0.49 -1.58
CA SER A 106 12.82 -1.28 -0.34
C SER A 106 13.04 -2.77 -0.61
N ALA A 107 12.42 -3.33 -1.65
CA ALA A 107 12.66 -4.72 -2.04
C ALA A 107 14.09 -4.93 -2.56
N VAL A 108 14.61 -4.00 -3.35
CA VAL A 108 15.99 -4.06 -3.89
C VAL A 108 17.02 -3.80 -2.80
N GLU A 109 16.74 -2.89 -1.85
CA GLU A 109 17.58 -2.66 -0.66
C GLU A 109 17.79 -3.93 0.16
N GLY A 110 16.85 -4.86 0.17
CA GLY A 110 17.02 -6.15 0.81
C GLY A 110 18.27 -6.92 0.34
N LEU A 111 18.78 -6.64 -0.87
CA LEU A 111 20.02 -7.23 -1.37
C LEU A 111 21.26 -6.72 -0.62
N THR A 112 21.22 -5.53 -0.06
CA THR A 112 22.34 -4.94 0.70
C THR A 112 22.61 -5.68 2.01
N VAL A 113 21.58 -6.36 2.54
CA VAL A 113 21.72 -7.21 3.74
C VAL A 113 22.63 -8.40 3.45
N ALA A 114 22.58 -8.95 2.23
CA ALA A 114 23.43 -10.06 1.82
C ALA A 114 24.79 -9.60 1.29
N ASN A 115 24.86 -8.42 0.63
CA ASN A 115 26.07 -7.85 0.07
C ASN A 115 26.03 -6.32 0.18
N PRO A 116 26.84 -5.70 1.06
CA PRO A 116 26.89 -4.24 1.22
C PRO A 116 27.26 -3.48 -0.06
N ASP A 117 28.03 -4.07 -0.96
CA ASP A 117 28.40 -3.44 -2.24
C ASP A 117 27.21 -3.29 -3.19
N ALA A 118 26.10 -3.98 -2.92
CA ALA A 118 24.87 -3.86 -3.70
C ALA A 118 24.19 -2.49 -3.57
N GLU A 119 24.55 -1.65 -2.60
CA GLU A 119 24.00 -0.31 -2.41
C GLU A 119 24.07 0.53 -3.69
N LYS A 120 25.16 0.45 -4.42
CA LYS A 120 25.38 1.18 -5.70
C LYS A 120 24.42 0.75 -6.81
N ILE A 121 23.87 -0.45 -6.71
CA ILE A 121 22.99 -1.04 -7.71
C ILE A 121 21.50 -0.80 -7.36
N VAL A 122 21.16 -0.47 -6.11
CA VAL A 122 19.78 -0.32 -5.64
C VAL A 122 19.01 0.67 -6.51
N LEU A 123 19.52 1.87 -6.69
CA LEU A 123 18.83 2.91 -7.46
C LEU A 123 18.66 2.53 -8.95
N PRO A 124 19.71 2.16 -9.70
CA PRO A 124 19.55 1.80 -11.10
C PRO A 124 18.69 0.55 -11.31
N ALA A 125 18.81 -0.46 -10.44
CA ALA A 125 17.96 -1.65 -10.50
C ALA A 125 16.48 -1.31 -10.23
N SER A 126 16.19 -0.47 -9.25
CA SER A 126 14.83 -0.01 -8.95
C SER A 126 14.21 0.73 -10.13
N VAL A 127 14.96 1.62 -10.79
CA VAL A 127 14.49 2.35 -11.98
C VAL A 127 14.18 1.37 -13.12
N VAL A 128 15.03 0.39 -13.37
CA VAL A 128 14.80 -0.62 -14.42
C VAL A 128 13.56 -1.44 -14.11
N ILE A 129 13.41 -1.93 -12.88
CA ILE A 129 12.24 -2.73 -12.46
C ILE A 129 10.94 -1.92 -12.59
N LEU A 130 10.94 -0.66 -12.12
CA LEU A 130 9.77 0.22 -12.24
C LEU A 130 9.41 0.48 -13.70
N THR A 131 10.41 0.75 -14.54
CA THR A 131 10.19 0.99 -15.96
C THR A 131 9.58 -0.25 -16.64
N LEU A 132 10.10 -1.43 -16.37
CA LEU A 132 9.56 -2.68 -16.89
C LEU A 132 8.13 -2.93 -16.38
N LEU A 133 7.88 -2.68 -15.11
CA LEU A 133 6.56 -2.81 -14.51
C LEU A 133 5.53 -1.92 -15.22
N PHE A 134 5.85 -0.64 -15.44
CA PHE A 134 4.95 0.29 -16.13
C PHE A 134 4.77 -0.04 -17.61
N ILE A 135 5.80 -0.56 -18.29
CA ILE A 135 5.68 -1.03 -19.67
C ILE A 135 4.71 -2.22 -19.75
N VAL A 136 4.82 -3.16 -18.82
CA VAL A 136 3.93 -4.34 -18.78
C VAL A 136 2.50 -3.93 -18.44
N GLN A 137 2.30 -2.99 -17.54
CA GLN A 137 0.97 -2.47 -17.18
C GLN A 137 0.21 -1.85 -18.35
N ARG A 138 0.89 -1.31 -19.36
CA ARG A 138 0.24 -0.79 -20.58
C ARG A 138 -0.58 -1.83 -21.35
N ARG A 139 -0.28 -3.12 -21.17
CA ARG A 139 -1.00 -4.23 -21.81
C ARG A 139 -2.23 -4.72 -21.03
N GLY A 140 -2.59 -4.02 -19.97
CA GLY A 140 -3.70 -4.36 -19.09
C GLY A 140 -3.23 -5.02 -17.79
N THR A 141 -3.98 -4.74 -16.74
CA THR A 141 -3.67 -5.21 -15.37
C THR A 141 -4.16 -6.64 -15.12
N GLU A 142 -5.00 -7.21 -16.00
CA GLU A 142 -5.61 -8.51 -15.81
C GLU A 142 -4.57 -9.65 -15.76
N VAL A 143 -3.58 -9.63 -16.67
CA VAL A 143 -2.53 -10.66 -16.74
C VAL A 143 -1.66 -10.61 -15.49
N ILE A 144 -1.29 -9.40 -15.06
CA ILE A 144 -0.49 -9.18 -13.86
C ILE A 144 -1.29 -9.60 -12.62
N GLY A 145 -2.58 -9.24 -12.56
CA GLY A 145 -3.47 -9.59 -11.45
C GLY A 145 -3.59 -11.11 -11.23
N LYS A 146 -3.65 -11.89 -12.30
CA LYS A 146 -3.66 -13.37 -12.22
C LYS A 146 -2.39 -13.96 -11.62
N ALA A 147 -1.23 -13.33 -11.83
CA ALA A 147 0.05 -13.76 -11.27
C ALA A 147 0.20 -13.36 -9.79
N PHE A 148 -0.39 -12.26 -9.37
CA PHE A 148 -0.26 -11.77 -7.99
C PHE A 148 -0.86 -12.71 -6.95
N GLY A 149 -1.98 -13.37 -7.23
CA GLY A 149 -2.61 -14.31 -6.31
C GLY A 149 -1.65 -15.42 -5.84
N PRO A 150 -1.11 -16.22 -6.75
CA PRO A 150 -0.13 -17.27 -6.43
C PRO A 150 1.14 -16.73 -5.76
N VAL A 151 1.68 -15.59 -6.22
CA VAL A 151 2.88 -14.97 -5.65
C VAL A 151 2.62 -14.56 -4.21
N MET A 152 1.49 -13.90 -3.92
CA MET A 152 1.14 -13.50 -2.55
C MET A 152 0.85 -14.69 -1.65
N ALA A 153 0.20 -15.74 -2.15
CA ALA A 153 -0.02 -16.97 -1.40
C ALA A 153 1.32 -17.62 -1.01
N THR A 154 2.25 -17.73 -1.95
CA THR A 154 3.60 -18.26 -1.70
C THR A 154 4.33 -17.39 -0.66
N TRP A 155 4.24 -16.07 -0.76
CA TRP A 155 4.84 -15.15 0.20
C TRP A 155 4.31 -15.36 1.61
N PHE A 156 2.99 -15.40 1.79
CA PHE A 156 2.38 -15.61 3.10
C PHE A 156 2.72 -16.99 3.69
N LEU A 157 2.73 -18.03 2.86
CA LEU A 157 3.14 -19.37 3.30
C LEU A 157 4.61 -19.39 3.74
N THR A 158 5.50 -18.70 3.02
CA THR A 158 6.91 -18.58 3.39
C THR A 158 7.06 -17.84 4.73
N LEU A 159 6.37 -16.71 4.90
CA LEU A 159 6.39 -15.97 6.16
C LEU A 159 5.87 -16.83 7.34
N ALA A 160 4.79 -17.58 7.13
CA ALA A 160 4.25 -18.47 8.15
C ALA A 160 5.26 -19.58 8.50
N ALA A 161 5.85 -20.22 7.49
CA ALA A 161 6.83 -21.27 7.70
C ALA A 161 8.08 -20.79 8.44
N LEU A 162 8.56 -19.58 8.13
CA LEU A 162 9.72 -18.97 8.79
C LEU A 162 9.38 -18.43 10.20
N GLY A 163 8.14 -18.03 10.43
CA GLY A 163 7.70 -17.46 11.70
C GLY A 163 7.35 -18.50 12.77
N ILE A 164 6.80 -19.65 12.38
CA ILE A 164 6.37 -20.69 13.31
C ILE A 164 7.47 -21.12 14.28
N PRO A 165 8.73 -21.39 13.87
CA PRO A 165 9.80 -21.81 14.78
C PRO A 165 10.18 -20.78 15.85
N TRP A 166 9.77 -19.52 15.67
CA TRP A 166 10.05 -18.42 16.61
C TRP A 166 8.90 -18.14 17.59
N ILE A 167 7.75 -18.80 17.38
CA ILE A 167 6.55 -18.66 18.22
C ILE A 167 6.45 -19.83 19.20
N ILE A 168 7.00 -21.00 18.83
CA ILE A 168 7.06 -22.21 19.65
C ILE A 168 8.38 -22.27 20.41
#